data_6df7b67fe14997e07cacd1ddc817bfe2
#
_entry.id   6df7b67fe14997e07cacd1ddc817bfe2
#
_cell.length_a   1.000
_cell.length_b   1.000
_cell.length_c   1.000
_cell.angle_alpha   90.00
_cell.angle_beta   90.00
_cell.angle_gamma   90.00
#
_symmetry.space_group_name_H-M   'P 1'
#
loop_
_entity.id
_entity.type
_entity.pdbx_description
1 polymer ?
#
loop_
_entity_poly.entity_id
_entity_poly.type
_entity_poly.pdbx_seq_one_letter_code
_entity_poly.pdbx_strand_id
1 'polypeptide(L)'
;PWTVNLNGRYGAYNEQRYGGTIGFNAGKFNSVTNVQHTQVDEKDLADGKTNEETEDWAFKKVYGDKTWNFKERLVYTANDHLKLTARAGYFFREREKSQTSKDRYRDFSGGVKGNYVFDKDKDLEIAYSFDQYDKSDYLPQDANDVRDYSNVQHSVRTFYNHTFVGKHILTLGGDYMRDYLMSYQFANNGSKHQYTVDGFAQFDWNPTKYFNVITGLRFDYYSDSDINHFSPKLGLMYKIGNCSLRGSYAGGFRAPTLKEMYMNFDMASIFMIYGNPDLKPETSHNFSLSAEYIKGRYNLTVTGFYNIVDNRITTAWSEALKGQVYTNISNIKISGAETNASAKYPCGLSARLSYAYTHENIKKGQPVISSTRPHTATVRLEYDKHWKNYAFNIALNGRFL
;
A
#
# COMPACT_ATOMS: atom_id res chain seq x y z
N PRO A 1 6.52 10.91 -31.74
CA PRO A 1 7.87 11.13 -31.23
C PRO A 1 8.27 10.05 -30.22
N TRP A 2 9.55 9.74 -30.19
CA TRP A 2 10.16 8.83 -29.25
C TRP A 2 10.80 9.60 -28.09
N THR A 3 10.76 9.03 -26.90
CA THR A 3 11.54 9.49 -25.74
C THR A 3 12.32 8.31 -25.21
N VAL A 4 13.63 8.48 -25.02
CA VAL A 4 14.50 7.44 -24.49
C VAL A 4 15.25 8.03 -23.30
N ASN A 5 15.20 7.36 -22.17
CA ASN A 5 15.98 7.65 -20.98
C ASN A 5 16.74 6.40 -20.58
N LEU A 6 18.07 6.49 -20.48
CA LEU A 6 18.92 5.39 -20.06
C LEU A 6 19.68 5.84 -18.82
N ASN A 7 19.80 4.96 -17.86
CA ASN A 7 20.61 5.18 -16.67
C ASN A 7 21.45 3.94 -16.38
N GLY A 8 22.64 4.18 -15.83
CA GLY A 8 23.57 3.13 -15.43
C GLY A 8 24.33 3.55 -14.20
N ARG A 9 24.56 2.62 -13.30
CA ARG A 9 25.41 2.79 -12.13
C ARG A 9 26.22 1.52 -11.92
N TYR A 10 27.49 1.72 -11.60
CA TYR A 10 28.39 0.65 -11.17
C TYR A 10 29.00 1.03 -9.82
N GLY A 11 29.13 0.09 -8.90
CA GLY A 11 29.59 0.31 -7.54
C GLY A 11 30.41 -0.86 -7.00
N ALA A 12 30.81 -0.75 -5.72
CA ALA A 12 31.53 -1.80 -5.02
C ALA A 12 30.72 -3.11 -4.96
N TYR A 13 31.41 -4.25 -4.80
CA TYR A 13 30.80 -5.60 -4.79
C TYR A 13 30.05 -5.91 -6.06
N ASN A 14 30.59 -5.45 -7.21
CA ASN A 14 29.95 -5.63 -8.51
C ASN A 14 28.48 -5.13 -8.53
N GLU A 15 28.16 -4.09 -7.74
CA GLU A 15 26.84 -3.49 -7.79
C GLU A 15 26.61 -2.90 -9.18
N GLN A 16 25.63 -3.43 -9.87
CA GLN A 16 25.24 -3.01 -11.22
C GLN A 16 23.77 -2.60 -11.19
N ARG A 17 23.46 -1.43 -11.74
CA ARG A 17 22.09 -0.97 -11.96
C ARG A 17 22.00 -0.40 -13.36
N TYR A 18 21.21 -1.04 -14.19
CA TYR A 18 20.90 -0.58 -15.54
C TYR A 18 19.41 -0.37 -15.67
N GLY A 19 19.03 0.73 -16.26
CA GLY A 19 17.63 1.03 -16.49
C GLY A 19 17.41 1.75 -17.80
N GLY A 20 16.27 1.47 -18.41
CA GLY A 20 15.83 2.15 -19.63
C GLY A 20 14.33 2.39 -19.60
N THR A 21 13.93 3.58 -20.03
CA THR A 21 12.55 3.91 -20.31
C THR A 21 12.45 4.38 -21.74
N ILE A 22 11.58 3.73 -22.50
CA ILE A 22 11.29 4.07 -23.89
C ILE A 22 9.84 4.50 -23.96
N GLY A 23 9.58 5.73 -24.37
CA GLY A 23 8.26 6.26 -24.66
C GLY A 23 8.04 6.41 -26.15
N PHE A 24 6.88 6.03 -26.61
CA PHE A 24 6.44 6.22 -27.98
C PHE A 24 5.06 6.85 -28.01
N ASN A 25 4.88 7.88 -28.81
CA ASN A 25 3.59 8.54 -29.00
C ASN A 25 3.32 8.75 -30.47
N ALA A 26 2.23 8.17 -30.99
CA ALA A 26 1.78 8.28 -32.36
C ALA A 26 0.26 8.50 -32.41
N GLY A 27 -0.15 9.76 -32.43
CA GLY A 27 -1.55 10.15 -32.47
C GLY A 27 -2.36 9.55 -31.32
N LYS A 28 -3.20 8.57 -31.65
CA LYS A 28 -4.09 7.90 -30.70
C LYS A 28 -3.40 6.86 -29.80
N PHE A 29 -2.15 6.54 -30.08
CA PHE A 29 -1.42 5.46 -29.40
C PHE A 29 -0.23 6.03 -28.61
N ASN A 30 -0.14 5.63 -27.35
CA ASN A 30 1.00 5.89 -26.48
C ASN A 30 1.49 4.60 -25.84
N SER A 31 2.80 4.37 -25.86
CA SER A 31 3.47 3.26 -25.21
C SER A 31 4.58 3.77 -24.31
N VAL A 32 4.72 3.18 -23.15
CA VAL A 32 5.85 3.42 -22.23
C VAL A 32 6.35 2.08 -21.73
N THR A 33 7.54 1.72 -22.18
CA THR A 33 8.27 0.52 -21.73
C THR A 33 9.33 0.92 -20.73
N ASN A 34 9.41 0.23 -19.61
CA ASN A 34 10.47 0.38 -18.61
C ASN A 34 11.13 -0.96 -18.35
N VAL A 35 12.44 -1.00 -18.44
CA VAL A 35 13.26 -2.18 -18.10
C VAL A 35 14.30 -1.76 -17.08
N GLN A 36 14.45 -2.53 -16.02
CA GLN A 36 15.45 -2.31 -14.99
C GLN A 36 16.11 -3.61 -14.58
N HIS A 37 17.42 -3.58 -14.46
CA HIS A 37 18.23 -4.66 -13.90
C HIS A 37 19.04 -4.13 -12.73
N THR A 38 19.10 -4.91 -11.64
CA THR A 38 20.01 -4.68 -10.53
C THR A 38 20.70 -5.98 -10.16
N GLN A 39 21.98 -5.89 -9.82
CA GLN A 39 22.76 -7.03 -9.33
C GLN A 39 23.75 -6.52 -8.29
N VAL A 40 23.98 -7.31 -7.27
CA VAL A 40 25.07 -7.14 -6.31
C VAL A 40 25.61 -8.51 -5.94
N ASP A 41 26.91 -8.65 -5.89
CA ASP A 41 27.55 -9.90 -5.47
C ASP A 41 27.57 -10.01 -3.94
N GLU A 42 27.89 -11.18 -3.43
CA GLU A 42 28.00 -11.42 -2.01
C GLU A 42 29.08 -10.54 -1.37
N LYS A 43 28.89 -10.23 -0.09
CA LYS A 43 29.83 -9.44 0.70
C LYS A 43 30.13 -10.15 2.01
N ASP A 44 31.41 -10.38 2.27
CA ASP A 44 31.87 -10.83 3.58
C ASP A 44 31.88 -9.65 4.57
N LEU A 45 31.27 -9.85 5.73
CA LEU A 45 31.24 -8.88 6.83
C LEU A 45 32.36 -9.11 7.85
N ALA A 46 33.05 -10.26 7.78
CA ALA A 46 34.13 -10.59 8.67
C ALA A 46 35.45 -10.00 8.13
N ASP A 47 36.08 -9.17 8.92
CA ASP A 47 37.42 -8.58 8.67
C ASP A 47 38.54 -9.61 8.80
N GLY A 48 38.54 -10.70 8.08
CA GLY A 48 39.66 -11.66 7.99
C GLY A 48 40.33 -12.13 9.30
N LYS A 49 39.87 -11.66 10.44
CA LYS A 49 40.34 -12.05 11.78
C LYS A 49 39.31 -13.00 12.37
N THR A 50 39.47 -14.27 12.07
CA THR A 50 38.80 -15.35 12.80
C THR A 50 39.33 -15.40 14.23
N ASN A 51 38.60 -14.82 15.16
CA ASN A 51 38.68 -15.28 16.53
C ASN A 51 37.93 -16.61 16.58
N GLU A 52 38.68 -17.70 16.84
CA GLU A 52 38.15 -19.07 16.90
C GLU A 52 37.02 -19.24 17.94
N GLU A 53 36.76 -18.25 18.80
CA GLU A 53 35.72 -18.27 19.83
C GLU A 53 34.35 -17.75 19.43
N THR A 54 34.16 -17.25 18.20
CA THR A 54 32.87 -16.69 17.72
C THR A 54 32.26 -17.46 16.54
N GLU A 55 32.53 -18.76 16.43
CA GLU A 55 32.14 -19.56 15.26
C GLU A 55 30.63 -19.68 15.01
N ASP A 56 29.74 -19.37 15.95
CA ASP A 56 28.37 -19.86 15.86
C ASP A 56 27.24 -18.85 15.56
N TRP A 57 27.44 -17.54 15.58
CA TRP A 57 26.29 -16.64 15.49
C TRP A 57 26.43 -15.37 14.63
N ALA A 58 27.54 -15.15 13.99
CA ALA A 58 27.70 -13.95 13.18
C ALA A 58 27.16 -14.15 11.76
N PHE A 59 26.33 -13.25 11.29
CA PHE A 59 26.09 -13.05 9.88
C PHE A 59 27.42 -12.68 9.20
N LYS A 60 28.20 -13.68 8.84
CA LYS A 60 29.51 -13.51 8.24
C LYS A 60 29.41 -12.98 6.81
N LYS A 61 28.22 -13.04 6.20
CA LYS A 61 28.02 -12.84 4.78
C LYS A 61 26.68 -12.19 4.46
N VAL A 62 26.68 -11.16 3.60
CA VAL A 62 25.49 -10.69 2.91
C VAL A 62 25.47 -11.34 1.54
N TYR A 63 24.47 -12.16 1.28
CA TYR A 63 24.36 -12.88 0.02
C TYR A 63 24.01 -11.97 -1.16
N GLY A 64 24.43 -12.37 -2.35
CA GLY A 64 24.15 -11.68 -3.58
C GLY A 64 22.67 -11.65 -3.95
N ASP A 65 22.31 -10.67 -4.74
CA ASP A 65 20.92 -10.42 -5.18
C ASP A 65 20.93 -9.99 -6.64
N LYS A 66 20.02 -10.54 -7.43
CA LYS A 66 19.84 -10.20 -8.84
C LYS A 66 18.39 -10.00 -9.16
N THR A 67 18.06 -8.87 -9.77
CA THR A 67 16.67 -8.48 -10.03
C THR A 67 16.50 -8.03 -11.48
N TRP A 68 15.41 -8.44 -12.11
CA TRP A 68 14.89 -7.92 -13.37
C TRP A 68 13.49 -7.37 -13.16
N ASN A 69 13.20 -6.22 -13.73
CA ASN A 69 11.88 -5.62 -13.71
C ASN A 69 11.56 -5.10 -15.10
N PHE A 70 10.47 -5.58 -15.66
CA PHE A 70 9.91 -5.13 -16.93
C PHE A 70 8.51 -4.59 -16.69
N LYS A 71 8.19 -3.42 -17.24
CA LYS A 71 6.85 -2.82 -17.20
C LYS A 71 6.52 -2.23 -18.55
N GLU A 72 5.30 -2.50 -19.01
CA GLU A 72 4.73 -1.91 -20.21
C GLU A 72 3.40 -1.25 -19.86
N ARG A 73 3.17 -0.10 -20.47
CA ARG A 73 1.90 0.60 -20.43
C ARG A 73 1.53 1.08 -21.82
N LEU A 74 0.42 0.59 -22.31
CA LEU A 74 -0.17 0.99 -23.58
C LEU A 74 -1.43 1.81 -23.34
N VAL A 75 -1.58 2.89 -24.05
CA VAL A 75 -2.80 3.73 -24.04
C VAL A 75 -3.24 3.91 -25.47
N TYR A 76 -4.49 3.58 -25.73
CA TYR A 76 -5.16 3.82 -27.01
C TYR A 76 -6.38 4.72 -26.81
N THR A 77 -6.36 5.91 -27.38
CA THR A 77 -7.48 6.84 -27.40
C THR A 77 -8.23 6.66 -28.72
N ALA A 78 -9.27 5.82 -28.70
CA ALA A 78 -10.02 5.47 -29.89
C ALA A 78 -10.73 6.69 -30.50
N ASN A 79 -11.38 7.48 -29.63
CA ASN A 79 -12.04 8.74 -29.91
C ASN A 79 -12.21 9.54 -28.62
N ASP A 80 -12.98 10.64 -28.65
CA ASP A 80 -13.23 11.50 -27.49
C ASP A 80 -14.03 10.80 -26.38
N HIS A 81 -14.69 9.69 -26.69
CA HIS A 81 -15.51 8.93 -25.76
C HIS A 81 -14.78 7.71 -25.15
N LEU A 82 -13.85 7.07 -25.89
CA LEU A 82 -13.27 5.79 -25.48
C LEU A 82 -11.74 5.86 -25.38
N LYS A 83 -11.24 5.59 -24.18
CA LYS A 83 -9.82 5.41 -23.89
C LYS A 83 -9.58 4.03 -23.28
N LEU A 84 -8.67 3.28 -23.88
CA LEU A 84 -8.23 1.97 -23.40
C LEU A 84 -6.81 2.08 -22.85
N THR A 85 -6.55 1.41 -21.74
CA THR A 85 -5.22 1.31 -21.14
C THR A 85 -4.93 -0.15 -20.85
N ALA A 86 -3.82 -0.68 -21.36
CA ALA A 86 -3.31 -1.99 -20.99
C ALA A 86 -1.99 -1.84 -20.24
N ARG A 87 -1.74 -2.74 -19.30
CA ARG A 87 -0.49 -2.81 -18.53
C ARG A 87 -0.05 -4.25 -18.47
N ALA A 88 1.27 -4.46 -18.53
CA ALA A 88 1.92 -5.74 -18.28
C ALA A 88 3.16 -5.49 -17.43
N GLY A 89 3.45 -6.38 -16.51
CA GLY A 89 4.62 -6.35 -15.66
C GLY A 89 5.21 -7.75 -15.49
N TYR A 90 6.51 -7.82 -15.44
CA TYR A 90 7.24 -9.00 -15.03
C TYR A 90 8.35 -8.60 -14.09
N PHE A 91 8.40 -9.23 -12.93
CA PHE A 91 9.46 -9.08 -11.95
C PHE A 91 10.09 -10.45 -11.71
N PHE A 92 11.41 -10.48 -11.71
CA PHE A 92 12.19 -11.64 -11.31
C PHE A 92 13.27 -11.22 -10.32
N ARG A 93 13.38 -11.94 -9.22
CA ARG A 93 14.45 -11.79 -8.26
C ARG A 93 15.03 -13.14 -7.91
N GLU A 94 16.35 -13.25 -7.96
CA GLU A 94 17.11 -14.37 -7.45
C GLU A 94 18.01 -13.87 -6.33
N ARG A 95 17.89 -14.46 -5.14
CA ARG A 95 18.69 -14.15 -3.98
C ARG A 95 19.39 -15.42 -3.50
N GLU A 96 20.68 -15.35 -3.33
CA GLU A 96 21.43 -16.42 -2.72
C GLU A 96 21.04 -16.58 -1.25
N LYS A 97 20.83 -17.81 -0.82
CA LYS A 97 20.44 -18.18 0.55
C LYS A 97 21.53 -18.98 1.23
N SER A 98 22.23 -19.82 0.44
CA SER A 98 23.41 -20.60 0.83
C SER A 98 24.24 -20.89 -0.42
N GLN A 99 25.35 -21.59 -0.26
CA GLN A 99 26.16 -22.05 -1.40
C GLN A 99 25.40 -23.02 -2.34
N THR A 100 24.37 -23.68 -1.82
CA THR A 100 23.66 -24.77 -2.53
C THR A 100 22.21 -24.42 -2.85
N SER A 101 21.69 -23.29 -2.37
CA SER A 101 20.28 -22.91 -2.59
C SER A 101 20.10 -21.40 -2.80
N LYS A 102 19.09 -21.06 -3.61
CA LYS A 102 18.69 -19.69 -3.91
C LYS A 102 17.18 -19.55 -3.78
N ASP A 103 16.73 -18.42 -3.24
CA ASP A 103 15.32 -18.03 -3.33
C ASP A 103 15.08 -17.34 -4.67
N ARG A 104 14.04 -17.77 -5.39
CA ARG A 104 13.56 -17.12 -6.60
C ARG A 104 12.16 -16.59 -6.41
N TYR A 105 11.96 -15.37 -6.83
CA TYR A 105 10.68 -14.67 -6.78
C TYR A 105 10.29 -14.25 -8.19
N ARG A 106 9.05 -14.51 -8.56
CA ARG A 106 8.48 -14.13 -9.86
C ARG A 106 7.14 -13.45 -9.62
N ASP A 107 6.93 -12.35 -10.31
CA ASP A 107 5.67 -11.65 -10.32
C ASP A 107 5.27 -11.40 -11.77
N PHE A 108 4.07 -11.82 -12.12
CA PHE A 108 3.43 -11.55 -13.39
C PHE A 108 2.20 -10.71 -13.11
N SER A 109 2.21 -9.46 -13.54
CA SER A 109 1.09 -8.57 -13.37
C SER A 109 0.60 -8.03 -14.70
N GLY A 110 -0.70 -7.77 -14.77
CA GLY A 110 -1.29 -7.23 -15.97
C GLY A 110 -2.70 -6.72 -15.77
N GLY A 111 -3.22 -6.03 -16.76
CA GLY A 111 -4.59 -5.58 -16.72
C GLY A 111 -4.96 -4.70 -17.89
N VAL A 112 -6.27 -4.59 -18.07
CA VAL A 112 -6.88 -3.75 -19.11
C VAL A 112 -7.93 -2.88 -18.45
N LYS A 113 -7.96 -1.61 -18.82
CA LYS A 113 -8.93 -0.63 -18.35
C LYS A 113 -9.54 0.12 -19.52
N GLY A 114 -10.86 0.16 -19.55
CA GLY A 114 -11.65 1.00 -20.45
C GLY A 114 -12.29 2.16 -19.71
N ASN A 115 -12.11 3.37 -20.20
CA ASN A 115 -12.84 4.54 -19.75
C ASN A 115 -13.75 4.99 -20.91
N TYR A 116 -15.04 5.02 -20.65
CA TYR A 116 -16.04 5.49 -21.62
C TYR A 116 -16.77 6.71 -21.09
N VAL A 117 -16.68 7.82 -21.82
CA VAL A 117 -17.36 9.07 -21.53
C VAL A 117 -18.61 9.15 -22.40
N PHE A 118 -19.80 9.04 -21.80
CA PHE A 118 -21.07 9.14 -22.53
C PHE A 118 -21.32 10.57 -22.98
N ASP A 119 -21.12 11.49 -22.04
CA ASP A 119 -21.22 12.94 -22.23
C ASP A 119 -20.38 13.65 -21.14
N LYS A 120 -20.44 14.98 -21.08
CA LYS A 120 -19.71 15.79 -20.08
C LYS A 120 -20.07 15.47 -18.61
N ASP A 121 -21.19 14.83 -18.37
CA ASP A 121 -21.76 14.60 -17.04
C ASP A 121 -21.74 13.11 -16.64
N LYS A 122 -21.40 12.18 -17.56
CA LYS A 122 -21.46 10.75 -17.33
C LYS A 122 -20.25 10.01 -17.87
N ASP A 123 -19.65 9.19 -17.05
CA ASP A 123 -18.56 8.30 -17.44
C ASP A 123 -18.67 6.93 -16.77
N LEU A 124 -18.06 5.94 -17.41
CA LEU A 124 -17.94 4.57 -16.97
C LEU A 124 -16.49 4.11 -17.07
N GLU A 125 -15.97 3.56 -16.00
CA GLU A 125 -14.69 2.86 -15.99
C GLU A 125 -14.94 1.37 -15.68
N ILE A 126 -14.33 0.49 -16.50
CA ILE A 126 -14.25 -0.95 -16.24
C ILE A 126 -12.79 -1.33 -16.32
N ALA A 127 -12.29 -2.02 -15.31
CA ALA A 127 -10.93 -2.49 -15.23
C ALA A 127 -10.89 -3.97 -14.85
N TYR A 128 -10.03 -4.72 -15.54
CA TYR A 128 -9.61 -6.06 -15.14
C TYR A 128 -8.14 -6.01 -14.77
N SER A 129 -7.75 -6.67 -13.69
CA SER A 129 -6.36 -6.88 -13.32
C SER A 129 -6.09 -8.33 -12.93
N PHE A 130 -4.86 -8.73 -13.20
CA PHE A 130 -4.27 -10.02 -12.89
C PHE A 130 -2.94 -9.80 -12.19
N ASP A 131 -2.69 -10.57 -11.15
CA ASP A 131 -1.42 -10.60 -10.42
C ASP A 131 -1.12 -12.04 -10.01
N GLN A 132 0.11 -12.50 -10.28
CA GLN A 132 0.60 -13.79 -9.83
C GLN A 132 1.99 -13.62 -9.25
N TYR A 133 2.13 -13.88 -7.96
CA TYR A 133 3.40 -13.87 -7.25
C TYR A 133 3.77 -15.28 -6.81
N ASP A 134 4.92 -15.75 -7.29
CA ASP A 134 5.48 -17.06 -6.99
C ASP A 134 6.81 -16.92 -6.24
N LYS A 135 7.01 -17.76 -5.23
CA LYS A 135 8.32 -18.00 -4.62
C LYS A 135 8.70 -19.46 -4.82
N SER A 136 9.98 -19.70 -5.09
CA SER A 136 10.54 -21.05 -5.20
C SER A 136 11.93 -21.14 -4.57
N ASP A 137 12.25 -22.32 -4.06
CA ASP A 137 13.60 -22.71 -3.72
C ASP A 137 14.28 -23.33 -4.96
N TYR A 138 15.38 -22.74 -5.37
CA TYR A 138 16.18 -23.23 -6.50
C TYR A 138 17.45 -23.90 -6.00
N LEU A 139 17.66 -25.16 -6.39
CA LEU A 139 18.85 -25.96 -6.12
C LEU A 139 19.70 -26.03 -7.37
N PRO A 140 20.80 -25.24 -7.49
CA PRO A 140 21.58 -25.13 -8.72
C PRO A 140 22.21 -26.43 -9.17
N GLN A 141 22.62 -27.32 -8.23
CA GLN A 141 23.27 -28.60 -8.53
C GLN A 141 22.35 -29.55 -9.30
N ASP A 142 21.07 -29.56 -8.96
CA ASP A 142 20.08 -30.45 -9.58
C ASP A 142 19.25 -29.74 -10.64
N ALA A 143 19.52 -28.45 -10.87
CA ALA A 143 18.70 -27.56 -11.70
C ALA A 143 17.19 -27.61 -11.32
N ASN A 144 16.92 -27.87 -10.06
CA ASN A 144 15.57 -28.08 -9.52
C ASN A 144 15.01 -26.76 -8.97
N ASP A 145 13.84 -26.35 -9.44
CA ASP A 145 13.14 -25.11 -9.07
C ASP A 145 11.77 -25.49 -8.46
N VAL A 146 11.74 -25.62 -7.13
CA VAL A 146 10.56 -26.07 -6.40
C VAL A 146 9.75 -24.86 -5.93
N ARG A 147 8.58 -24.65 -6.54
CA ARG A 147 7.65 -23.61 -6.11
C ARG A 147 6.98 -24.01 -4.80
N ASP A 148 7.21 -23.23 -3.78
CA ASP A 148 6.71 -23.43 -2.41
C ASP A 148 5.64 -22.42 -1.97
N TYR A 149 5.45 -21.36 -2.76
CA TYR A 149 4.43 -20.34 -2.56
C TYR A 149 3.92 -19.80 -3.90
N SER A 150 2.61 -19.65 -4.01
CA SER A 150 1.95 -18.98 -5.14
C SER A 150 0.70 -18.25 -4.68
N ASN A 151 0.60 -16.97 -4.99
CA ASN A 151 -0.62 -16.18 -4.83
C ASN A 151 -1.06 -15.69 -6.19
N VAL A 152 -2.29 -15.99 -6.58
CA VAL A 152 -2.87 -15.58 -7.87
C VAL A 152 -4.16 -14.83 -7.62
N GLN A 153 -4.23 -13.62 -8.13
CA GLN A 153 -5.40 -12.75 -8.00
C GLN A 153 -5.93 -12.32 -9.37
N HIS A 154 -7.24 -12.38 -9.51
CA HIS A 154 -7.98 -11.80 -10.62
C HIS A 154 -8.99 -10.82 -10.05
N SER A 155 -9.06 -9.61 -10.57
CA SER A 155 -10.07 -8.64 -10.15
C SER A 155 -10.72 -7.93 -11.32
N VAL A 156 -12.01 -7.67 -11.17
CA VAL A 156 -12.80 -6.82 -12.06
C VAL A 156 -13.37 -5.70 -11.20
N ARG A 157 -13.18 -4.47 -11.65
CA ARG A 157 -13.67 -3.26 -10.98
C ARG A 157 -14.48 -2.41 -11.95
N THR A 158 -15.57 -1.85 -11.48
CA THR A 158 -16.39 -0.91 -12.27
C THR A 158 -16.76 0.33 -11.47
N PHE A 159 -16.75 1.48 -12.13
CA PHE A 159 -17.21 2.77 -11.60
C PHE A 159 -18.07 3.45 -12.65
N TYR A 160 -19.23 3.93 -12.24
CA TYR A 160 -20.07 4.82 -13.01
C TYR A 160 -20.26 6.12 -12.25
N ASN A 161 -19.94 7.25 -12.89
CA ASN A 161 -20.14 8.56 -12.34
C ASN A 161 -21.23 9.31 -13.13
N HIS A 162 -22.08 10.00 -12.40
CA HIS A 162 -23.08 10.89 -12.98
C HIS A 162 -23.12 12.23 -12.23
N THR A 163 -22.83 13.32 -12.95
CA THR A 163 -22.88 14.68 -12.42
C THR A 163 -24.27 15.28 -12.71
N PHE A 164 -25.02 15.59 -11.66
CA PHE A 164 -26.34 16.21 -11.73
C PHE A 164 -26.22 17.72 -11.57
N VAL A 165 -26.99 18.47 -12.39
CA VAL A 165 -27.04 19.94 -12.32
C VAL A 165 -25.65 20.56 -12.34
N GLY A 166 -24.68 19.90 -12.99
CA GLY A 166 -23.29 20.33 -13.12
C GLY A 166 -22.45 20.37 -11.83
N LYS A 167 -22.95 19.83 -10.71
CA LYS A 167 -22.26 19.94 -9.41
C LYS A 167 -22.46 18.82 -8.41
N HIS A 168 -23.53 18.04 -8.51
CA HIS A 168 -23.79 16.90 -7.60
C HIS A 168 -23.31 15.63 -8.28
N ILE A 169 -22.58 14.77 -7.60
CA ILE A 169 -21.98 13.59 -8.21
C ILE A 169 -22.50 12.33 -7.52
N LEU A 170 -23.12 11.44 -8.30
CA LEU A 170 -23.41 10.08 -7.91
C LEU A 170 -22.33 9.17 -8.48
N THR A 171 -21.67 8.40 -7.62
CA THR A 171 -20.76 7.31 -8.00
C THR A 171 -21.36 6.00 -7.59
N LEU A 172 -21.51 5.08 -8.55
CA LEU A 172 -21.87 3.68 -8.32
C LEU A 172 -20.69 2.82 -8.74
N GLY A 173 -20.44 1.76 -8.00
CA GLY A 173 -19.34 0.87 -8.36
C GLY A 173 -19.45 -0.47 -7.67
N GLY A 174 -18.55 -1.37 -8.07
CA GLY A 174 -18.40 -2.67 -7.46
C GLY A 174 -17.14 -3.36 -7.93
N ASP A 175 -16.68 -4.28 -7.09
CA ASP A 175 -15.50 -5.10 -7.33
C ASP A 175 -15.88 -6.58 -7.22
N TYR A 176 -15.25 -7.39 -8.07
CA TYR A 176 -15.15 -8.84 -7.92
C TYR A 176 -13.68 -9.21 -7.87
N MET A 177 -13.26 -9.97 -6.88
CA MET A 177 -11.91 -10.51 -6.79
C MET A 177 -11.95 -12.01 -6.52
N ARG A 178 -11.14 -12.76 -7.26
CA ARG A 178 -10.83 -14.15 -6.99
C ARG A 178 -9.38 -14.25 -6.55
N ASP A 179 -9.17 -14.82 -5.38
CA ASP A 179 -7.87 -15.05 -4.76
C ASP A 179 -7.58 -16.54 -4.63
N TYR A 180 -6.38 -16.96 -5.01
CA TYR A 180 -5.83 -18.29 -4.85
C TYR A 180 -4.52 -18.19 -4.11
N LEU A 181 -4.33 -18.97 -3.07
CA LEU A 181 -3.11 -19.04 -2.29
C LEU A 181 -2.68 -20.49 -2.10
N MET A 182 -1.48 -20.82 -2.55
CA MET A 182 -0.78 -22.08 -2.29
C MET A 182 0.46 -21.78 -1.48
N SER A 183 0.73 -22.56 -0.45
CA SER A 183 1.90 -22.40 0.39
C SER A 183 2.32 -23.73 1.03
N TYR A 184 3.64 -23.93 1.15
CA TYR A 184 4.19 -25.01 1.97
C TYR A 184 3.82 -24.91 3.45
N GLN A 185 3.39 -23.73 3.91
CA GLN A 185 2.93 -23.48 5.27
C GLN A 185 1.48 -23.91 5.53
N PHE A 186 0.76 -24.34 4.50
CA PHE A 186 -0.52 -25.02 4.66
C PHE A 186 -0.28 -26.51 4.93
N ALA A 187 -1.22 -27.14 5.63
CA ALA A 187 -1.19 -28.59 5.81
C ALA A 187 -1.08 -29.29 4.43
N ASN A 188 -0.09 -30.20 4.32
CA ASN A 188 0.18 -30.96 3.09
C ASN A 188 0.51 -30.11 1.85
N ASN A 189 1.19 -28.97 2.00
CA ASN A 189 1.47 -28.04 0.90
C ASN A 189 0.21 -27.65 0.11
N GLY A 190 -0.88 -27.46 0.81
CA GLY A 190 -2.20 -27.25 0.23
C GLY A 190 -2.41 -25.88 -0.39
N SER A 191 -3.63 -25.69 -0.89
CA SER A 191 -4.07 -24.41 -1.42
C SER A 191 -5.45 -24.02 -0.91
N LYS A 192 -5.73 -22.73 -0.93
CA LYS A 192 -7.01 -22.13 -0.57
C LYS A 192 -7.48 -21.17 -1.65
N HIS A 193 -8.79 -21.05 -1.75
CA HIS A 193 -9.44 -20.14 -2.70
C HIS A 193 -10.44 -19.27 -1.95
N GLN A 194 -10.54 -18.03 -2.38
CA GLN A 194 -11.57 -17.11 -1.91
C GLN A 194 -12.04 -16.27 -3.08
N TYR A 195 -13.30 -15.90 -3.11
CA TYR A 195 -13.74 -14.77 -3.91
C TYR A 195 -14.41 -13.74 -3.01
N THR A 196 -14.30 -12.48 -3.39
CA THR A 196 -14.96 -11.36 -2.76
C THR A 196 -15.81 -10.63 -3.78
N VAL A 197 -16.96 -10.17 -3.35
CA VAL A 197 -17.85 -9.33 -4.15
C VAL A 197 -18.22 -8.13 -3.33
N ASP A 198 -18.15 -6.96 -3.91
CA ASP A 198 -18.65 -5.77 -3.26
C ASP A 198 -19.40 -4.86 -4.23
N GLY A 199 -20.25 -4.04 -3.64
CA GLY A 199 -20.93 -2.97 -4.35
C GLY A 199 -21.05 -1.74 -3.48
N PHE A 200 -20.95 -0.56 -4.07
CA PHE A 200 -21.05 0.69 -3.34
C PHE A 200 -21.76 1.78 -4.12
N ALA A 201 -22.35 2.70 -3.36
CA ALA A 201 -22.92 3.94 -3.86
C ALA A 201 -22.39 5.11 -3.02
N GLN A 202 -22.02 6.20 -3.66
CA GLN A 202 -21.62 7.44 -3.01
C GLN A 202 -22.32 8.61 -3.68
N PHE A 203 -22.84 9.53 -2.88
CA PHE A 203 -23.42 10.77 -3.35
C PHE A 203 -22.70 11.97 -2.76
N ASP A 204 -22.15 12.82 -3.63
CA ASP A 204 -21.50 14.08 -3.30
C ASP A 204 -22.48 15.22 -3.58
N TRP A 205 -23.10 15.74 -2.53
CA TRP A 205 -24.09 16.77 -2.59
C TRP A 205 -23.46 18.14 -2.33
N ASN A 206 -23.50 19.02 -3.31
CA ASN A 206 -22.96 20.37 -3.29
C ASN A 206 -24.09 21.42 -3.40
N PRO A 207 -24.92 21.64 -2.34
CA PRO A 207 -26.05 22.57 -2.42
C PRO A 207 -25.59 24.01 -2.63
N THR A 208 -24.47 24.41 -2.01
CA THR A 208 -23.88 25.73 -2.15
C THR A 208 -22.36 25.63 -2.33
N LYS A 209 -21.70 26.75 -2.71
CA LYS A 209 -20.23 26.82 -2.78
C LYS A 209 -19.54 26.73 -1.41
N TYR A 210 -20.30 26.80 -0.34
CA TYR A 210 -19.78 26.79 1.03
C TYR A 210 -20.04 25.50 1.77
N PHE A 211 -21.02 24.71 1.33
CA PHE A 211 -21.45 23.51 2.03
C PHE A 211 -21.45 22.30 1.09
N ASN A 212 -20.82 21.22 1.56
CA ASN A 212 -20.73 19.96 0.86
C ASN A 212 -21.06 18.81 1.82
N VAL A 213 -21.79 17.81 1.33
CA VAL A 213 -22.13 16.57 2.05
C VAL A 213 -21.77 15.39 1.16
N ILE A 214 -21.00 14.47 1.68
CA ILE A 214 -20.69 13.21 1.03
C ILE A 214 -21.30 12.08 1.86
N THR A 215 -22.17 11.29 1.25
CA THR A 215 -22.73 10.07 1.85
C THR A 215 -22.35 8.86 1.02
N GLY A 216 -22.11 7.73 1.67
CA GLY A 216 -21.77 6.51 0.96
C GLY A 216 -22.15 5.28 1.77
N LEU A 217 -22.41 4.20 1.05
CA LEU A 217 -22.67 2.88 1.59
C LEU A 217 -21.95 1.85 0.71
N ARG A 218 -21.25 0.92 1.35
CA ARG A 218 -20.61 -0.22 0.69
C ARG A 218 -21.10 -1.51 1.34
N PHE A 219 -21.35 -2.51 0.53
CA PHE A 219 -21.61 -3.89 0.92
C PHE A 219 -20.47 -4.76 0.45
N ASP A 220 -19.94 -5.62 1.33
CA ASP A 220 -18.85 -6.57 1.05
C ASP A 220 -19.33 -7.99 1.40
N TYR A 221 -18.94 -8.97 0.56
CA TYR A 221 -19.13 -10.39 0.80
C TYR A 221 -17.83 -11.16 0.55
N TYR A 222 -17.48 -12.08 1.46
CA TYR A 222 -16.30 -12.94 1.44
C TYR A 222 -16.71 -14.41 1.51
N SER A 223 -16.37 -15.19 0.46
CA SER A 223 -16.87 -16.54 0.29
C SER A 223 -16.28 -17.58 1.24
N ASP A 224 -15.00 -17.48 1.60
CA ASP A 224 -14.32 -18.50 2.43
C ASP A 224 -14.83 -18.49 3.88
N SER A 225 -15.04 -17.31 4.43
CA SER A 225 -15.55 -17.12 5.78
C SER A 225 -17.07 -16.91 5.88
N ASP A 226 -17.78 -16.89 4.74
CA ASP A 226 -19.21 -16.56 4.62
C ASP A 226 -19.59 -15.28 5.38
N ILE A 227 -18.74 -14.27 5.25
CA ILE A 227 -18.90 -12.99 5.95
C ILE A 227 -19.46 -11.95 4.99
N ASN A 228 -20.45 -11.21 5.45
CA ASN A 228 -20.92 -10.00 4.79
C ASN A 228 -20.92 -8.80 5.73
N HIS A 229 -20.77 -7.60 5.18
CA HIS A 229 -20.71 -6.38 5.97
C HIS A 229 -21.16 -5.14 5.20
N PHE A 230 -21.82 -4.21 5.93
CA PHE A 230 -22.14 -2.87 5.44
C PHE A 230 -21.27 -1.81 6.08
N SER A 231 -20.63 -1.00 5.26
CA SER A 231 -19.73 0.09 5.67
C SER A 231 -20.35 1.44 5.26
N PRO A 232 -20.96 2.19 6.19
CA PRO A 232 -21.48 3.52 5.91
C PRO A 232 -20.39 4.59 5.99
N LYS A 233 -20.58 5.69 5.25
CA LYS A 233 -19.72 6.88 5.26
C LYS A 233 -20.56 8.14 5.23
N LEU A 234 -20.17 9.15 6.04
CA LEU A 234 -20.71 10.50 6.03
C LEU A 234 -19.55 11.49 6.15
N GLY A 235 -19.50 12.47 5.26
CA GLY A 235 -18.58 13.59 5.32
C GLY A 235 -19.35 14.90 5.18
N LEU A 236 -19.01 15.88 6.00
CA LEU A 236 -19.55 17.22 5.99
C LEU A 236 -18.41 18.22 5.83
N MET A 237 -18.59 19.23 4.99
CA MET A 237 -17.65 20.34 4.88
C MET A 237 -18.42 21.66 4.86
N TYR A 238 -17.92 22.62 5.64
CA TYR A 238 -18.43 23.99 5.63
C TYR A 238 -17.28 25.00 5.52
N LYS A 239 -17.38 25.94 4.57
CA LYS A 239 -16.41 27.00 4.32
C LYS A 239 -16.89 28.33 4.86
N ILE A 240 -16.07 28.98 5.69
CA ILE A 240 -16.33 30.30 6.27
C ILE A 240 -15.12 31.19 5.98
N GLY A 241 -15.23 32.05 4.97
CA GLY A 241 -14.12 32.89 4.57
C GLY A 241 -12.88 32.08 4.18
N ASN A 242 -11.80 32.25 4.95
CA ASN A 242 -10.53 31.53 4.75
C ASN A 242 -10.47 30.20 5.51
N CYS A 243 -11.52 29.83 6.27
CA CYS A 243 -11.58 28.60 7.03
C CYS A 243 -12.44 27.55 6.35
N SER A 244 -12.04 26.27 6.47
CA SER A 244 -12.83 25.11 6.10
C SER A 244 -12.93 24.17 7.28
N LEU A 245 -14.17 23.91 7.73
CA LEU A 245 -14.46 22.93 8.77
C LEU A 245 -14.92 21.63 8.10
N ARG A 246 -14.40 20.49 8.56
CA ARG A 246 -14.77 19.18 8.05
C ARG A 246 -15.05 18.24 9.20
N GLY A 247 -16.15 17.52 9.12
CA GLY A 247 -16.47 16.39 10.02
C GLY A 247 -16.68 15.15 9.19
N SER A 248 -16.19 13.99 9.65
CA SER A 248 -16.47 12.74 8.96
C SER A 248 -16.68 11.58 9.93
N TYR A 249 -17.49 10.65 9.46
CA TYR A 249 -17.68 9.33 10.02
C TYR A 249 -17.50 8.29 8.92
N ALA A 250 -16.80 7.18 9.22
CA ALA A 250 -16.68 6.04 8.33
C ALA A 250 -16.67 4.74 9.13
N GLY A 251 -17.57 3.82 8.78
CA GLY A 251 -17.48 2.42 9.17
C GLY A 251 -16.35 1.76 8.39
N GLY A 252 -15.53 0.95 9.06
CA GLY A 252 -14.47 0.17 8.46
C GLY A 252 -14.70 -1.32 8.70
N PHE A 253 -14.17 -2.14 7.79
CA PHE A 253 -14.29 -3.58 7.84
C PHE A 253 -13.02 -4.23 7.25
N ARG A 254 -12.57 -5.33 7.85
CA ARG A 254 -11.50 -6.18 7.33
C ARG A 254 -11.80 -7.65 7.62
N ALA A 255 -11.99 -8.44 6.58
CA ALA A 255 -12.08 -9.89 6.72
C ALA A 255 -10.71 -10.49 7.10
N PRO A 256 -10.67 -11.62 7.83
CA PRO A 256 -9.45 -12.40 8.00
C PRO A 256 -8.90 -12.84 6.63
N THR A 257 -7.59 -12.80 6.48
CA THR A 257 -6.92 -13.29 5.26
C THR A 257 -6.76 -14.81 5.31
N LEU A 258 -6.65 -15.45 4.14
CA LEU A 258 -6.35 -16.88 4.03
C LEU A 258 -5.08 -17.26 4.81
N LYS A 259 -4.11 -16.35 4.85
CA LYS A 259 -2.88 -16.49 5.63
C LYS A 259 -3.15 -16.56 7.14
N GLU A 260 -3.94 -15.63 7.68
CA GLU A 260 -4.26 -15.56 9.10
C GLU A 260 -5.13 -16.75 9.56
N MET A 261 -5.94 -17.29 8.66
CA MET A 261 -6.81 -18.41 8.96
C MET A 261 -6.12 -19.77 8.87
N TYR A 262 -5.20 -19.98 7.91
CA TYR A 262 -4.78 -21.33 7.53
C TYR A 262 -3.26 -21.57 7.52
N MET A 263 -2.40 -20.55 7.56
CA MET A 263 -0.96 -20.75 7.47
C MET A 263 -0.32 -20.93 8.84
N ASN A 264 0.62 -21.87 8.94
CA ASN A 264 1.47 -22.08 10.10
C ASN A 264 2.89 -21.63 9.77
N PHE A 265 3.39 -20.65 10.52
CA PHE A 265 4.71 -20.05 10.29
C PHE A 265 5.72 -20.55 11.32
N ASP A 266 6.85 -21.01 10.84
CA ASP A 266 8.03 -21.22 11.67
C ASP A 266 8.80 -19.88 11.80
N MET A 267 8.90 -19.38 13.02
CA MET A 267 9.68 -18.19 13.35
C MET A 267 11.11 -18.57 13.69
N ALA A 268 11.88 -18.94 12.66
CA ALA A 268 13.29 -19.31 12.74
C ALA A 268 13.58 -20.39 13.80
N SER A 269 12.71 -21.39 13.91
CA SER A 269 12.78 -22.50 14.89
C SER A 269 12.72 -22.06 16.36
N ILE A 270 12.32 -20.81 16.63
CA ILE A 270 12.14 -20.31 18.00
C ILE A 270 10.73 -20.67 18.50
N PHE A 271 9.70 -20.39 17.70
CA PHE A 271 8.31 -20.77 17.95
C PHE A 271 7.51 -20.77 16.65
N MET A 272 6.32 -21.39 16.70
CA MET A 272 5.37 -21.39 15.60
C MET A 272 4.33 -20.28 15.77
N ILE A 273 3.83 -19.73 14.64
CA ILE A 273 2.61 -18.93 14.60
C ILE A 273 1.56 -19.73 13.84
N TYR A 274 0.44 -20.02 14.50
CA TYR A 274 -0.64 -20.86 13.97
C TYR A 274 -1.77 -20.01 13.42
N GLY A 275 -2.27 -20.35 12.23
CA GLY A 275 -3.51 -19.82 11.68
C GLY A 275 -4.71 -20.25 12.53
N ASN A 276 -5.80 -19.48 12.43
CA ASN A 276 -7.05 -19.72 13.13
C ASN A 276 -8.25 -19.52 12.23
N PRO A 277 -8.96 -20.60 11.81
CA PRO A 277 -10.15 -20.50 10.96
C PRO A 277 -11.34 -19.81 11.63
N ASP A 278 -11.39 -19.76 12.99
CA ASP A 278 -12.50 -19.18 13.75
C ASP A 278 -12.38 -17.66 13.94
N LEU A 279 -11.46 -17.00 13.21
CA LEU A 279 -11.29 -15.56 13.28
C LEU A 279 -12.55 -14.81 12.82
N LYS A 280 -12.94 -13.83 13.63
CA LYS A 280 -13.99 -12.87 13.27
C LYS A 280 -13.41 -11.69 12.51
N PRO A 281 -14.19 -11.03 11.63
CA PRO A 281 -13.75 -9.82 10.96
C PRO A 281 -13.50 -8.68 11.95
N GLU A 282 -12.54 -7.84 11.61
CA GLU A 282 -12.37 -6.56 12.29
C GLU A 282 -13.42 -5.58 11.79
N THR A 283 -14.02 -4.83 12.69
CA THR A 283 -14.89 -3.69 12.38
C THR A 283 -14.38 -2.45 13.06
N SER A 284 -14.61 -1.29 12.47
CA SER A 284 -14.20 -0.04 13.08
C SER A 284 -15.20 1.09 12.86
N HIS A 285 -15.21 2.02 13.80
CA HIS A 285 -15.91 3.29 13.71
C HIS A 285 -14.89 4.42 13.81
N ASN A 286 -14.78 5.19 12.73
CA ASN A 286 -13.79 6.23 12.60
C ASN A 286 -14.48 7.59 12.55
N PHE A 287 -14.16 8.47 13.49
CA PHE A 287 -14.66 9.84 13.57
C PHE A 287 -13.50 10.81 13.41
N SER A 288 -13.68 11.85 12.64
CA SER A 288 -12.72 12.93 12.55
C SER A 288 -13.39 14.30 12.47
N LEU A 289 -12.71 15.30 13.04
CA LEU A 289 -13.08 16.70 12.94
C LEU A 289 -11.82 17.50 12.58
N SER A 290 -11.89 18.31 11.53
CA SER A 290 -10.76 19.06 11.02
C SER A 290 -11.15 20.51 10.77
N ALA A 291 -10.24 21.42 11.12
CA ALA A 291 -10.30 22.84 10.80
C ALA A 291 -9.05 23.21 9.98
N GLU A 292 -9.26 23.83 8.83
CA GLU A 292 -8.20 24.33 7.96
C GLU A 292 -8.34 25.82 7.76
N TYR A 293 -7.24 26.56 7.90
CA TYR A 293 -7.16 27.98 7.63
C TYR A 293 -6.11 28.26 6.57
N ILE A 294 -6.56 28.86 5.43
CA ILE A 294 -5.67 29.24 4.33
C ILE A 294 -5.82 30.74 4.08
N LYS A 295 -4.75 31.50 4.27
CA LYS A 295 -4.71 32.92 3.93
C LYS A 295 -3.34 33.32 3.41
N GLY A 296 -3.30 33.68 2.13
CA GLY A 296 -2.07 34.10 1.46
C GLY A 296 -0.98 33.04 1.55
N ARG A 297 0.05 33.30 2.34
CA ARG A 297 1.23 32.43 2.49
C ARG A 297 1.09 31.37 3.58
N TYR A 298 0.04 31.42 4.39
CA TYR A 298 -0.15 30.56 5.56
C TYR A 298 -1.19 29.50 5.29
N ASN A 299 -0.88 28.27 5.67
CA ASN A 299 -1.83 27.16 5.72
C ASN A 299 -1.65 26.48 7.08
N LEU A 300 -2.74 26.33 7.84
CA LEU A 300 -2.80 25.63 9.10
C LEU A 300 -3.98 24.67 9.06
N THR A 301 -3.72 23.39 9.34
CA THR A 301 -4.76 22.37 9.50
C THR A 301 -4.59 21.72 10.87
N VAL A 302 -5.68 21.60 11.61
CA VAL A 302 -5.76 20.84 12.85
C VAL A 302 -6.86 19.81 12.70
N THR A 303 -6.55 18.54 13.00
CA THR A 303 -7.49 17.41 12.92
C THR A 303 -7.48 16.66 14.23
N GLY A 304 -8.64 16.45 14.83
CA GLY A 304 -8.84 15.49 15.92
C GLY A 304 -9.50 14.23 15.37
N PHE A 305 -9.12 13.07 15.88
CA PHE A 305 -9.72 11.79 15.47
C PHE A 305 -10.00 10.87 16.67
N TYR A 306 -10.98 10.00 16.48
CA TYR A 306 -11.34 8.96 17.45
C TYR A 306 -11.79 7.71 16.69
N ASN A 307 -11.08 6.59 16.90
CA ASN A 307 -11.31 5.32 16.24
C ASN A 307 -11.59 4.25 17.28
N ILE A 308 -12.65 3.48 17.07
CA ILE A 308 -12.99 2.29 17.85
C ILE A 308 -12.78 1.10 16.93
N VAL A 309 -11.98 0.12 17.36
CA VAL A 309 -11.73 -1.11 16.59
C VAL A 309 -12.18 -2.30 17.42
N ASP A 310 -13.11 -3.07 16.87
CA ASP A 310 -13.60 -4.32 17.46
C ASP A 310 -13.03 -5.52 16.71
N ASN A 311 -12.79 -6.61 17.45
CA ASN A 311 -12.27 -7.87 16.94
C ASN A 311 -10.94 -7.73 16.16
N ARG A 312 -10.05 -6.82 16.58
CA ARG A 312 -8.74 -6.67 15.92
C ARG A 312 -8.00 -8.00 15.87
N ILE A 313 -7.57 -8.40 14.69
CA ILE A 313 -6.84 -9.64 14.47
C ILE A 313 -5.36 -9.42 14.82
N THR A 314 -4.85 -10.26 15.69
CA THR A 314 -3.47 -10.23 16.18
C THR A 314 -3.02 -11.65 16.54
N THR A 315 -1.81 -11.78 17.06
CA THR A 315 -1.32 -13.04 17.62
C THR A 315 -1.23 -12.96 19.15
N ALA A 316 -1.53 -14.07 19.82
CA ALA A 316 -1.36 -14.23 21.26
C ALA A 316 -0.67 -15.57 21.54
N TRP A 317 0.09 -15.62 22.63
CA TRP A 317 0.77 -16.85 23.06
C TRP A 317 -0.23 -17.90 23.56
N SER A 318 -0.09 -19.13 23.09
CA SER A 318 -0.85 -20.29 23.51
C SER A 318 0.05 -21.28 24.27
N GLU A 319 -0.22 -21.47 25.55
CA GLU A 319 0.52 -22.45 26.37
C GLU A 319 0.30 -23.88 25.88
N ALA A 320 -0.87 -24.19 25.34
CA ALA A 320 -1.21 -25.50 24.79
C ALA A 320 -0.39 -25.86 23.56
N LEU A 321 -0.19 -24.91 22.66
CA LEU A 321 0.53 -25.11 21.38
C LEU A 321 2.01 -24.70 21.46
N LYS A 322 2.46 -24.15 22.61
CA LYS A 322 3.81 -23.60 22.77
C LYS A 322 4.23 -22.66 21.63
N GLY A 323 3.30 -21.81 21.20
CA GLY A 323 3.49 -20.87 20.11
C GLY A 323 2.44 -19.75 20.12
N GLN A 324 2.51 -18.89 19.13
CA GLN A 324 1.50 -17.85 18.94
C GLN A 324 0.35 -18.38 18.09
N VAL A 325 -0.86 -17.90 18.34
CA VAL A 325 -2.07 -18.21 17.56
C VAL A 325 -2.73 -16.91 17.15
N TYR A 326 -3.17 -16.81 15.90
CA TYR A 326 -4.01 -15.69 15.48
C TYR A 326 -5.32 -15.68 16.27
N THR A 327 -5.66 -14.53 16.81
CA THR A 327 -6.84 -14.34 17.67
C THR A 327 -7.43 -12.94 17.48
N ASN A 328 -8.68 -12.78 17.90
CA ASN A 328 -9.32 -11.45 17.95
C ASN A 328 -9.16 -10.86 19.35
N ILE A 329 -8.76 -9.59 19.39
CA ILE A 329 -8.86 -8.76 20.60
C ILE A 329 -9.91 -7.67 20.40
N SER A 330 -10.67 -7.36 21.43
CA SER A 330 -11.82 -6.45 21.31
C SER A 330 -11.57 -5.10 21.97
N ASN A 331 -12.27 -4.07 21.46
CA ASN A 331 -12.36 -2.73 22.02
C ASN A 331 -11.02 -1.98 22.17
N ILE A 332 -10.29 -1.87 21.08
CA ILE A 332 -9.18 -0.93 21.00
C ILE A 332 -9.73 0.45 20.64
N LYS A 333 -9.36 1.44 21.44
CA LYS A 333 -9.75 2.84 21.19
C LYS A 333 -8.49 3.64 20.90
N ILE A 334 -8.47 4.29 19.75
CA ILE A 334 -7.34 5.12 19.34
C ILE A 334 -7.85 6.54 19.17
N SER A 335 -7.24 7.48 19.87
CA SER A 335 -7.57 8.89 19.76
C SER A 335 -6.33 9.74 19.54
N GLY A 336 -6.47 10.87 18.91
CA GLY A 336 -5.34 11.74 18.69
C GLY A 336 -5.69 13.06 18.04
N ALA A 337 -4.64 13.84 17.85
CA ALA A 337 -4.71 15.10 17.15
C ALA A 337 -3.49 15.28 16.25
N GLU A 338 -3.73 15.84 15.09
CA GLU A 338 -2.70 16.15 14.09
C GLU A 338 -2.75 17.64 13.76
N THR A 339 -1.59 18.27 13.66
CA THR A 339 -1.44 19.65 13.24
C THR A 339 -0.43 19.75 12.12
N ASN A 340 -0.82 20.39 11.02
CA ASN A 340 0.05 20.68 9.90
C ASN A 340 0.04 22.18 9.66
N ALA A 341 1.21 22.80 9.69
CA ALA A 341 1.39 24.23 9.42
C ALA A 341 2.42 24.44 8.33
N SER A 342 2.16 25.36 7.41
CA SER A 342 3.14 25.77 6.43
C SER A 342 3.08 27.27 6.15
N ALA A 343 4.25 27.84 5.87
CA ALA A 343 4.38 29.23 5.45
C ALA A 343 5.41 29.33 4.33
N LYS A 344 5.13 30.15 3.30
CA LYS A 344 6.05 30.38 2.18
C LYS A 344 6.22 31.88 1.96
N TYR A 345 7.44 32.38 2.13
CA TYR A 345 7.76 33.78 2.05
C TYR A 345 8.36 34.17 0.69
N PRO A 346 8.09 35.40 0.19
CA PRO A 346 8.61 35.86 -1.11
C PRO A 346 10.15 35.92 -1.18
N CYS A 347 10.82 36.00 -0.03
CA CYS A 347 12.30 35.98 0.02
C CYS A 347 12.90 34.62 -0.35
N GLY A 348 12.07 33.56 -0.51
CA GLY A 348 12.52 32.21 -0.79
C GLY A 348 12.46 31.28 0.41
N LEU A 349 12.22 31.78 1.63
CA LEU A 349 12.09 30.95 2.83
C LEU A 349 10.73 30.25 2.85
N SER A 350 10.74 28.93 3.08
CA SER A 350 9.53 28.17 3.39
C SER A 350 9.74 27.34 4.66
N ALA A 351 8.66 27.20 5.45
CA ALA A 351 8.64 26.40 6.66
C ALA A 351 7.45 25.46 6.63
N ARG A 352 7.65 24.21 7.09
CA ARG A 352 6.60 23.22 7.30
C ARG A 352 6.81 22.59 8.67
N LEU A 353 5.73 22.47 9.42
CA LEU A 353 5.67 21.81 10.71
C LEU A 353 4.54 20.80 10.65
N SER A 354 4.79 19.56 11.04
CA SER A 354 3.77 18.56 11.29
C SER A 354 3.96 18.02 12.71
N TYR A 355 2.89 17.90 13.44
CA TYR A 355 2.87 17.29 14.77
C TYR A 355 1.68 16.36 14.87
N ALA A 356 1.90 15.15 15.41
CA ALA A 356 0.86 14.20 15.70
C ALA A 356 0.99 13.69 17.13
N TYR A 357 -0.14 13.64 17.81
CA TYR A 357 -0.34 12.97 19.10
C TYR A 357 -1.28 11.80 18.90
N THR A 358 -0.89 10.59 19.33
CA THR A 358 -1.71 9.39 19.26
C THR A 358 -1.73 8.70 20.61
N HIS A 359 -2.92 8.42 21.11
CA HIS A 359 -3.14 7.65 22.33
C HIS A 359 -3.94 6.39 22.01
N GLU A 360 -3.40 5.24 22.40
CA GLU A 360 -4.01 3.92 22.23
C GLU A 360 -4.43 3.38 23.59
N ASN A 361 -5.70 3.09 23.76
CA ASN A 361 -6.25 2.49 24.98
C ASN A 361 -6.58 1.02 24.72
N ILE A 362 -5.73 0.15 25.23
CA ILE A 362 -5.86 -1.30 25.18
C ILE A 362 -6.24 -1.82 26.56
N LYS A 363 -7.21 -2.73 26.65
CA LYS A 363 -7.60 -3.33 27.94
C LYS A 363 -6.42 -4.07 28.57
N LYS A 364 -6.27 -3.94 29.88
CA LYS A 364 -5.26 -4.69 30.65
C LYS A 364 -5.36 -6.19 30.41
N GLY A 365 -4.23 -6.84 30.16
CA GLY A 365 -4.15 -8.27 29.92
C GLY A 365 -4.29 -8.70 28.46
N GLN A 366 -4.47 -7.77 27.53
CA GLN A 366 -4.43 -8.07 26.10
C GLN A 366 -3.01 -7.89 25.56
N PRO A 367 -2.61 -8.66 24.53
CA PRO A 367 -1.28 -8.53 23.94
C PRO A 367 -1.10 -7.16 23.30
N VAL A 368 -0.01 -6.48 23.64
CA VAL A 368 0.41 -5.23 23.01
C VAL A 368 1.26 -5.56 21.79
N ILE A 369 0.80 -5.21 20.60
CA ILE A 369 1.44 -5.59 19.33
C ILE A 369 2.55 -4.63 18.92
N SER A 370 2.46 -3.37 19.30
CA SER A 370 3.49 -2.37 19.03
C SER A 370 3.41 -1.24 20.06
N SER A 371 4.56 -0.71 20.44
CA SER A 371 4.58 0.55 21.19
C SER A 371 4.30 1.70 20.22
N THR A 372 3.09 2.24 20.26
CA THR A 372 2.76 3.49 19.56
C THR A 372 3.62 4.61 20.15
N ARG A 373 4.31 5.36 19.30
CA ARG A 373 4.99 6.58 19.73
C ARG A 373 3.94 7.66 19.93
N PRO A 374 3.67 8.12 21.17
CA PRO A 374 2.58 9.03 21.43
C PRO A 374 2.75 10.38 20.73
N HIS A 375 3.99 10.84 20.60
CA HIS A 375 4.32 12.14 20.03
C HIS A 375 5.26 11.96 18.85
N THR A 376 4.93 12.55 17.72
CA THR A 376 5.82 12.66 16.57
C THR A 376 5.77 14.07 16.01
N ALA A 377 6.92 14.63 15.69
CA ALA A 377 7.00 15.94 15.05
C ALA A 377 8.01 15.93 13.91
N THR A 378 7.69 16.64 12.84
CA THR A 378 8.63 16.92 11.76
C THR A 378 8.68 18.41 11.47
N VAL A 379 9.88 18.92 11.27
CA VAL A 379 10.13 20.32 10.90
C VAL A 379 10.96 20.32 9.62
N ARG A 380 10.52 21.07 8.63
CA ARG A 380 11.29 21.34 7.41
C ARG A 380 11.40 22.84 7.22
N LEU A 381 12.62 23.34 7.17
CA LEU A 381 12.96 24.69 6.75
C LEU A 381 13.70 24.61 5.44
N GLU A 382 13.27 25.39 4.47
CA GLU A 382 13.85 25.39 3.13
C GLU A 382 14.03 26.85 2.66
N TYR A 383 15.20 27.15 2.18
CA TYR A 383 15.50 28.42 1.54
C TYR A 383 15.86 28.18 0.08
N ASP A 384 15.06 28.75 -0.82
CA ASP A 384 15.20 28.62 -2.26
C ASP A 384 15.31 30.04 -2.88
N LYS A 385 16.44 30.29 -3.51
CA LYS A 385 16.71 31.59 -4.12
C LYS A 385 17.26 31.41 -5.53
N HIS A 386 16.60 32.08 -6.46
CA HIS A 386 17.00 32.13 -7.85
C HIS A 386 17.53 33.54 -8.20
N TRP A 387 18.70 33.58 -8.83
CA TRP A 387 19.25 34.74 -9.50
C TRP A 387 19.32 34.45 -11.00
N LYS A 388 19.60 35.44 -11.78
CA LYS A 388 19.62 35.32 -13.26
C LYS A 388 20.40 34.09 -13.77
N ASN A 389 21.56 33.78 -13.15
CA ASN A 389 22.49 32.72 -13.59
C ASN A 389 22.73 31.63 -12.52
N TYR A 390 22.13 31.77 -11.34
CA TYR A 390 22.40 30.87 -10.21
C TYR A 390 21.11 30.55 -9.48
N ALA A 391 21.00 29.30 -9.02
CA ALA A 391 19.97 28.87 -8.10
C ALA A 391 20.64 28.29 -6.84
N PHE A 392 20.11 28.63 -5.68
CA PHE A 392 20.56 28.13 -4.39
C PHE A 392 19.39 27.55 -3.64
N ASN A 393 19.52 26.31 -3.22
CA ASN A 393 18.54 25.62 -2.37
C ASN A 393 19.25 24.98 -1.19
N ILE A 394 18.76 25.23 0.01
CA ILE A 394 19.17 24.55 1.23
C ILE A 394 17.95 24.13 2.02
N ALA A 395 17.94 22.89 2.50
CA ALA A 395 16.84 22.36 3.29
C ALA A 395 17.37 21.70 4.57
N LEU A 396 16.75 22.09 5.70
CA LEU A 396 16.96 21.46 7.01
C LEU A 396 15.71 20.64 7.35
N ASN A 397 15.89 19.37 7.67
CA ASN A 397 14.81 18.48 8.09
C ASN A 397 15.12 17.95 9.49
N GLY A 398 14.18 18.09 10.40
CA GLY A 398 14.22 17.54 11.74
C GLY A 398 13.04 16.58 11.98
N ARG A 399 13.30 15.48 12.65
CA ARG A 399 12.25 14.54 13.11
C ARG A 399 12.45 14.25 14.58
N PHE A 400 11.37 14.36 15.33
CA PHE A 400 11.30 14.11 16.78
C PHE A 400 10.27 13.00 17.01
N LEU A 401 10.63 12.04 17.88
CA LEU A 401 9.85 10.82 18.11
C LEU A 401 9.73 10.55 19.60
#